data_cae058a3e35059370501eebd1b535aef
#
_entry.id   cae058a3e35059370501eebd1b535aef
#
_cell.length_a   1.000
_cell.length_b   1.000
_cell.length_c   1.000
_cell.angle_alpha   90.00
_cell.angle_beta   90.00
_cell.angle_gamma   90.00
#
_symmetry.space_group_name_H-M   'P 1'
#
loop_
_entity.id
_entity.type
_entity.pdbx_description
1 polymer ?
#
loop_
_entity_poly.entity_id
_entity_poly.type
_entity_poly.pdbx_seq_one_letter_code
_entity_poly.pdbx_strand_id
1 'polypeptide(L)'
;MISGAVPSSAVTDGLVAAAVNGDDLTFSVGEDVMVNDANVVLADVPASNGVIHVIDKVLMPPAEVDTSDCDVIIGIDETGLAYDKPYVEVDVGATVCWIWNDESMAHNVAQIAKEGDTTRYMSGVYSGESMTTVDYRHTFDIDQTFNYICEPHATSGMAGQIVVGEGSIVEPEEESNNTPGFSAGIAALAVIGALMIAGRRMR
;
A
#
# COMPACT_ATOMS: atom_id res chain seq x y z
N MET A 1 14.63 25.37 5.68
CA MET A 1 14.92 26.39 6.71
C MET A 1 14.30 25.92 8.01
N ILE A 2 15.04 26.01 9.12
CA ILE A 2 14.54 25.65 10.47
C ILE A 2 14.18 26.95 11.20
N SER A 3 13.13 26.95 12.01
CA SER A 3 12.74 28.07 12.83
C SER A 3 13.69 28.17 14.06
N GLY A 4 14.26 29.33 14.29
CA GLY A 4 15.26 29.58 15.37
C GLY A 4 16.69 29.38 14.88
N ALA A 5 17.65 29.67 15.78
CA ALA A 5 19.07 29.44 15.51
C ALA A 5 19.49 28.08 16.05
N VAL A 6 20.02 27.24 15.18
CA VAL A 6 20.56 25.90 15.52
C VAL A 6 22.07 25.96 15.23
N PRO A 7 22.92 26.37 16.17
CA PRO A 7 24.37 26.35 15.96
C PRO A 7 24.89 24.91 15.92
N SER A 8 26.06 24.71 15.31
CA SER A 8 26.67 23.39 15.21
C SER A 8 26.85 22.68 16.55
N SER A 9 27.07 23.45 17.61
CA SER A 9 27.19 22.97 19.01
C SER A 9 25.87 22.38 19.57
N ALA A 10 24.73 22.68 18.97
CA ALA A 10 23.42 22.13 19.33
C ALA A 10 23.03 20.93 18.51
N VAL A 11 23.78 20.62 17.45
CA VAL A 11 23.53 19.43 16.58
C VAL A 11 24.10 18.20 17.25
N THR A 12 23.25 17.20 17.45
CA THR A 12 23.61 15.87 17.97
C THR A 12 23.19 14.80 16.99
N ASP A 13 23.83 13.65 17.08
CA ASP A 13 23.44 12.50 16.25
C ASP A 13 22.00 12.09 16.53
N GLY A 14 21.22 11.90 15.47
CA GLY A 14 19.79 11.57 15.55
C GLY A 14 18.90 12.77 15.89
N LEU A 15 19.41 14.00 15.93
CA LEU A 15 18.57 15.19 16.12
C LEU A 15 17.60 15.33 14.93
N VAL A 16 16.32 15.50 15.23
CA VAL A 16 15.28 15.83 14.25
C VAL A 16 14.80 17.26 14.51
N ALA A 17 14.76 18.07 13.47
CA ALA A 17 14.27 19.44 13.53
C ALA A 17 13.27 19.72 12.40
N ALA A 18 12.09 20.24 12.75
CA ALA A 18 11.09 20.60 11.76
C ALA A 18 11.52 21.79 10.91
N ALA A 19 11.47 21.66 9.61
CA ALA A 19 11.64 22.75 8.67
C ALA A 19 10.39 23.66 8.63
N VAL A 20 10.51 24.84 8.06
CA VAL A 20 9.39 25.83 7.98
C VAL A 20 8.23 25.32 7.13
N ASN A 21 8.48 24.40 6.19
CA ASN A 21 7.44 23.74 5.39
C ASN A 21 6.76 22.57 6.13
N GLY A 22 7.22 22.21 7.32
CA GLY A 22 6.68 21.14 8.14
C GLY A 22 7.43 19.80 8.02
N ASP A 23 8.35 19.66 7.05
CA ASP A 23 9.13 18.44 6.89
C ASP A 23 10.20 18.31 7.98
N ASP A 24 10.51 17.09 8.34
CA ASP A 24 11.57 16.78 9.29
C ASP A 24 12.94 16.77 8.61
N LEU A 25 13.92 17.38 9.26
CA LEU A 25 15.32 17.33 8.92
C LEU A 25 16.06 16.53 9.99
N THR A 26 16.59 15.39 9.60
CA THR A 26 17.36 14.50 10.49
C THR A 26 18.84 14.78 10.36
N PHE A 27 19.51 14.95 11.50
CA PHE A 27 20.94 15.18 11.57
C PHE A 27 21.65 13.92 12.00
N SER A 28 22.76 13.61 11.33
CA SER A 28 23.69 12.58 11.78
C SER A 28 25.07 13.17 11.97
N VAL A 29 25.75 12.75 13.05
CA VAL A 29 27.07 13.26 13.44
C VAL A 29 28.04 12.08 13.52
N GLY A 30 28.95 12.00 12.55
CA GLY A 30 30.02 11.00 12.45
C GLY A 30 31.36 11.69 12.21
N GLU A 31 32.11 11.24 11.20
CA GLU A 31 33.29 11.96 10.72
C GLU A 31 32.90 13.32 10.13
N ASP A 32 31.75 13.38 9.47
CA ASP A 32 31.11 14.57 8.96
C ASP A 32 29.75 14.78 9.63
N VAL A 33 29.23 16.00 9.58
CA VAL A 33 27.86 16.32 9.97
C VAL A 33 27.01 16.30 8.73
N MET A 34 25.95 15.51 8.76
CA MET A 34 24.98 15.42 7.68
C MET A 34 23.60 15.94 8.11
N VAL A 35 22.84 16.46 7.16
CA VAL A 35 21.42 16.77 7.29
C VAL A 35 20.68 16.03 6.16
N ASN A 36 19.82 15.06 6.51
CA ASN A 36 19.28 14.07 5.60
C ASN A 36 20.45 13.42 4.80
N ASP A 37 20.49 13.57 3.47
CA ASP A 37 21.52 13.04 2.59
C ASP A 37 22.59 14.05 2.15
N ALA A 38 22.60 15.27 2.73
CA ALA A 38 23.55 16.33 2.42
C ALA A 38 24.62 16.50 3.51
N ASN A 39 25.88 16.68 3.13
CA ASN A 39 26.96 17.01 4.05
C ASN A 39 26.97 18.50 4.37
N VAL A 40 27.19 18.86 5.63
CA VAL A 40 27.46 20.23 6.04
C VAL A 40 28.91 20.56 5.76
N VAL A 41 29.16 21.33 4.69
CA VAL A 41 30.54 21.69 4.26
C VAL A 41 31.07 22.94 4.93
N LEU A 42 30.20 23.79 5.48
CA LEU A 42 30.60 24.97 6.28
C LEU A 42 29.49 25.25 7.29
N ALA A 43 29.85 25.23 8.57
CA ALA A 43 28.93 25.48 9.67
C ALA A 43 29.07 26.90 10.22
N ASP A 44 28.03 27.34 10.92
CA ASP A 44 28.00 28.54 11.77
C ASP A 44 28.37 29.87 11.08
N VAL A 45 28.00 30.01 9.81
CA VAL A 45 28.10 31.31 9.14
C VAL A 45 27.11 32.27 9.78
N PRO A 46 27.61 33.40 10.40
CA PRO A 46 26.72 34.27 11.14
C PRO A 46 25.83 35.08 10.20
N ALA A 47 24.57 35.22 10.60
CA ALA A 47 23.60 36.12 9.97
C ALA A 47 23.01 37.05 11.05
N SER A 48 22.38 38.15 10.64
CA SER A 48 21.79 39.12 11.57
C SER A 48 20.64 38.55 12.41
N ASN A 49 20.00 37.49 11.94
CA ASN A 49 18.81 36.87 12.55
C ASN A 49 18.92 35.35 12.73
N GLY A 50 20.12 34.78 12.64
CA GLY A 50 20.31 33.33 12.78
C GLY A 50 21.68 32.84 12.38
N VAL A 51 21.80 31.59 12.04
CA VAL A 51 22.99 30.90 11.56
C VAL A 51 22.72 30.27 10.22
N ILE A 52 23.70 30.25 9.35
CA ILE A 52 23.62 29.57 8.05
C ILE A 52 24.62 28.41 8.04
N HIS A 53 24.15 27.23 7.64
CA HIS A 53 24.99 26.08 7.34
C HIS A 53 24.98 25.83 5.83
N VAL A 54 26.17 25.72 5.24
CA VAL A 54 26.32 25.42 3.82
C VAL A 54 26.35 23.91 3.65
N ILE A 55 25.60 23.40 2.71
CA ILE A 55 25.48 21.98 2.42
C ILE A 55 25.89 21.70 0.97
N ASP A 56 26.33 20.49 0.69
CA ASP A 56 26.83 20.07 -0.64
C ASP A 56 25.71 19.64 -1.61
N LYS A 57 24.48 19.47 -1.11
CA LYS A 57 23.30 19.09 -1.91
C LYS A 57 22.09 19.97 -1.56
N VAL A 58 21.17 20.09 -2.50
CA VAL A 58 19.86 20.69 -2.26
C VAL A 58 18.97 19.67 -1.55
N LEU A 59 18.44 20.02 -0.38
CA LEU A 59 17.42 19.23 0.29
C LEU A 59 16.11 19.40 -0.47
N MET A 60 15.63 18.32 -1.04
CA MET A 60 14.31 18.28 -1.68
C MET A 60 13.28 17.86 -0.64
N PRO A 61 12.12 18.54 -0.56
CA PRO A 61 10.99 17.99 0.18
C PRO A 61 10.67 16.58 -0.32
N PRO A 62 10.15 15.68 0.54
CA PRO A 62 9.57 14.43 0.05
C PRO A 62 8.61 14.74 -1.10
N ALA A 63 8.65 13.95 -2.15
CA ALA A 63 7.70 14.10 -3.25
C ALA A 63 6.29 13.87 -2.68
N GLU A 64 5.44 14.89 -2.74
CA GLU A 64 4.03 14.69 -2.41
C GLU A 64 3.43 13.73 -3.44
N VAL A 65 2.95 12.59 -2.98
CA VAL A 65 2.24 11.65 -3.83
C VAL A 65 0.83 12.19 -4.02
N ASP A 66 0.46 12.50 -5.26
CA ASP A 66 -0.92 12.91 -5.56
C ASP A 66 -1.84 11.69 -5.38
N THR A 67 -2.69 11.73 -4.39
CA THR A 67 -3.64 10.66 -4.03
C THR A 67 -5.07 11.03 -4.33
N SER A 68 -5.29 12.07 -5.12
CA SER A 68 -6.63 12.61 -5.41
C SER A 68 -7.53 11.67 -6.21
N ASP A 69 -6.96 10.69 -6.89
CA ASP A 69 -7.64 9.63 -7.64
C ASP A 69 -7.79 8.31 -6.84
N CYS A 70 -7.38 8.29 -5.58
CA CYS A 70 -7.45 7.11 -4.72
C CYS A 70 -8.70 7.17 -3.83
N ASP A 71 -9.61 6.23 -3.96
CA ASP A 71 -10.75 6.08 -3.03
C ASP A 71 -10.28 5.46 -1.71
N VAL A 72 -9.31 4.56 -1.78
CA VAL A 72 -8.65 3.97 -0.60
C VAL A 72 -7.16 3.91 -0.82
N ILE A 73 -6.41 4.27 0.23
CA ILE A 73 -4.95 4.13 0.28
C ILE A 73 -4.62 3.04 1.29
N ILE A 74 -3.78 2.10 0.88
CA ILE A 74 -3.24 1.01 1.71
C ILE A 74 -1.73 1.19 1.80
N GLY A 75 -1.22 1.27 3.01
CA GLY A 75 0.19 1.37 3.34
C GLY A 75 0.73 0.09 3.98
N ILE A 76 1.88 0.23 4.61
CA ILE A 76 2.50 -0.79 5.45
C ILE A 76 2.29 -0.40 6.91
N ASP A 77 2.04 -1.36 7.78
CA ASP A 77 1.87 -1.12 9.20
C ASP A 77 3.23 -0.87 9.91
N GLU A 78 3.19 -0.42 11.16
CA GLU A 78 4.39 -0.11 11.95
C GLU A 78 5.34 -1.29 12.14
N THR A 79 4.87 -2.52 11.96
CA THR A 79 5.72 -3.72 12.07
C THR A 79 6.51 -4.01 10.80
N GLY A 80 6.09 -3.46 9.66
CA GLY A 80 6.62 -3.77 8.34
C GLY A 80 6.26 -5.18 7.85
N LEU A 81 5.35 -5.90 8.51
CA LEU A 81 4.98 -7.28 8.18
C LEU A 81 3.51 -7.46 7.83
N ALA A 82 2.74 -6.37 7.78
CA ALA A 82 1.35 -6.38 7.35
C ALA A 82 1.01 -5.10 6.56
N TYR A 83 -0.05 -5.16 5.78
CA TYR A 83 -0.68 -3.96 5.25
C TYR A 83 -1.45 -3.26 6.37
N ASP A 84 -1.46 -1.93 6.40
CA ASP A 84 -2.17 -1.13 7.43
C ASP A 84 -3.69 -1.33 7.38
N LYS A 85 -4.21 -1.71 6.21
CA LYS A 85 -5.62 -2.05 5.95
C LYS A 85 -5.71 -3.41 5.24
N PRO A 86 -5.60 -4.51 6.01
CA PRO A 86 -5.61 -5.86 5.41
C PRO A 86 -6.99 -6.28 4.90
N TYR A 87 -8.06 -5.57 5.27
CA TYR A 87 -9.42 -5.80 4.78
C TYR A 87 -10.08 -4.46 4.42
N VAL A 88 -10.61 -4.37 3.20
CA VAL A 88 -11.26 -3.17 2.67
C VAL A 88 -12.49 -3.55 1.87
N GLU A 89 -13.58 -2.78 2.01
CA GLU A 89 -14.77 -2.85 1.17
C GLU A 89 -14.83 -1.58 0.32
N VAL A 90 -15.07 -1.74 -0.98
CA VAL A 90 -15.17 -0.63 -1.94
C VAL A 90 -16.31 -0.86 -2.94
N ASP A 91 -16.81 0.21 -3.51
CA ASP A 91 -17.77 0.14 -4.60
C ASP A 91 -17.09 -0.30 -5.93
N VAL A 92 -17.88 -0.86 -6.85
CA VAL A 92 -17.43 -1.09 -8.23
C VAL A 92 -17.06 0.25 -8.88
N GLY A 93 -15.90 0.30 -9.50
CA GLY A 93 -15.32 1.51 -10.09
C GLY A 93 -14.33 2.23 -9.18
N ALA A 94 -14.19 1.81 -7.90
CA ALA A 94 -13.24 2.41 -6.97
C ALA A 94 -11.80 2.11 -7.34
N THR A 95 -10.94 3.10 -7.10
CA THR A 95 -9.48 2.98 -7.24
C THR A 95 -8.84 2.79 -5.89
N VAL A 96 -8.17 1.67 -5.71
CA VAL A 96 -7.33 1.40 -4.54
C VAL A 96 -5.88 1.63 -4.89
N CYS A 97 -5.19 2.37 -4.03
CA CYS A 97 -3.79 2.73 -4.17
C CYS A 97 -2.99 2.07 -3.05
N TRP A 98 -1.96 1.33 -3.41
CA TRP A 98 -0.95 0.83 -2.49
C TRP A 98 0.24 1.77 -2.55
N ILE A 99 0.45 2.52 -1.47
CA ILE A 99 1.44 3.59 -1.43
C ILE A 99 2.25 3.48 -0.15
N TRP A 100 3.56 3.34 -0.33
CA TRP A 100 4.54 3.45 0.76
C TRP A 100 5.84 4.03 0.24
N ASN A 101 6.60 4.64 1.13
CA ASN A 101 7.83 5.31 0.78
C ASN A 101 8.90 5.02 1.84
N ASP A 102 10.09 4.65 1.37
CA ASP A 102 11.29 4.44 2.18
C ASP A 102 11.11 3.43 3.33
N GLU A 103 10.33 2.35 3.07
CA GLU A 103 10.17 1.27 4.02
C GLU A 103 11.48 0.53 4.30
N SER A 104 11.62 0.04 5.52
CA SER A 104 12.82 -0.71 5.95
C SER A 104 12.96 -2.06 5.24
N MET A 105 11.86 -2.62 4.75
CA MET A 105 11.78 -3.86 3.98
C MET A 105 11.07 -3.62 2.65
N ALA A 106 11.40 -4.44 1.66
CA ALA A 106 10.80 -4.35 0.34
C ALA A 106 9.48 -5.14 0.29
N HIS A 107 8.42 -4.51 -0.27
CA HIS A 107 7.08 -5.06 -0.38
C HIS A 107 6.55 -4.96 -1.80
N ASN A 108 5.56 -5.80 -2.13
CA ASN A 108 4.78 -5.71 -3.35
C ASN A 108 3.33 -6.14 -3.13
N VAL A 109 2.52 -6.01 -4.17
CA VAL A 109 1.13 -6.47 -4.21
C VAL A 109 1.01 -7.52 -5.31
N ALA A 110 0.63 -8.72 -4.94
CA ALA A 110 0.51 -9.83 -5.87
C ALA A 110 -0.82 -10.56 -5.63
N GLN A 111 -1.71 -10.57 -6.63
CA GLN A 111 -2.97 -11.30 -6.56
C GLN A 111 -2.74 -12.78 -6.34
N ILE A 112 -3.57 -13.39 -5.49
CA ILE A 112 -3.63 -14.84 -5.29
C ILE A 112 -4.99 -15.37 -5.76
N ALA A 113 -5.03 -16.66 -6.14
CA ALA A 113 -6.23 -17.28 -6.68
C ALA A 113 -7.33 -17.44 -5.62
N LYS A 114 -6.95 -17.71 -4.38
CA LYS A 114 -7.87 -17.82 -3.24
C LYS A 114 -7.18 -17.43 -1.94
N GLU A 115 -7.97 -17.11 -0.94
CA GLU A 115 -7.50 -16.82 0.41
C GLU A 115 -6.64 -17.98 0.96
N GLY A 116 -5.50 -17.61 1.58
CA GLY A 116 -4.53 -18.53 2.15
C GLY A 116 -3.48 -19.07 1.18
N ASP A 117 -3.56 -18.78 -0.11
CA ASP A 117 -2.47 -19.07 -1.04
C ASP A 117 -1.25 -18.18 -0.70
N THR A 118 -0.06 -18.74 -0.86
CA THR A 118 1.20 -18.02 -0.65
C THR A 118 1.98 -17.79 -1.94
N THR A 119 1.38 -18.09 -3.06
CA THR A 119 1.95 -17.94 -4.41
C THR A 119 1.06 -17.08 -5.28
N ARG A 120 1.70 -16.20 -6.03
CA ARG A 120 1.02 -15.31 -6.97
C ARG A 120 0.25 -16.05 -8.06
N TYR A 121 -0.93 -15.55 -8.39
CA TYR A 121 -1.66 -15.91 -9.61
C TYR A 121 -0.99 -15.22 -10.81
N MET A 122 -0.37 -15.98 -11.71
CA MET A 122 0.55 -15.47 -12.73
C MET A 122 -0.07 -14.49 -13.75
N SER A 123 -1.38 -14.59 -14.00
CA SER A 123 -2.13 -13.68 -14.87
C SER A 123 -2.94 -12.63 -14.09
N GLY A 124 -2.77 -12.59 -12.77
CA GLY A 124 -3.45 -11.65 -11.89
C GLY A 124 -2.78 -10.28 -11.80
N VAL A 125 -3.38 -9.43 -10.98
CA VAL A 125 -2.87 -8.08 -10.66
C VAL A 125 -1.52 -8.21 -9.94
N TYR A 126 -0.56 -7.40 -10.36
CA TYR A 126 0.80 -7.45 -9.85
C TYR A 126 1.46 -6.06 -9.90
N SER A 127 1.90 -5.57 -8.76
CA SER A 127 2.58 -4.25 -8.66
C SER A 127 4.02 -4.26 -9.17
N GLY A 128 4.56 -5.42 -9.51
CA GLY A 128 5.98 -5.59 -9.86
C GLY A 128 6.79 -6.22 -8.74
N GLU A 129 8.12 -6.23 -8.94
CA GLU A 129 9.07 -6.72 -7.93
C GLU A 129 8.92 -5.93 -6.63
N SER A 130 9.30 -6.54 -5.52
CA SER A 130 9.24 -5.91 -4.21
C SER A 130 10.21 -4.74 -4.09
N MET A 131 9.72 -3.61 -3.60
CA MET A 131 10.45 -2.35 -3.45
C MET A 131 10.17 -1.71 -2.09
N THR A 132 11.08 -0.90 -1.59
CA THR A 132 10.91 -0.10 -0.37
C THR A 132 10.05 1.14 -0.59
N THR A 133 9.84 1.52 -1.84
CA THR A 133 8.96 2.63 -2.24
C THR A 133 8.07 2.14 -3.38
N VAL A 134 6.76 2.26 -3.22
CA VAL A 134 5.75 1.82 -4.20
C VAL A 134 4.64 2.86 -4.28
N ASP A 135 4.21 3.16 -5.48
CA ASP A 135 2.96 3.82 -5.82
C ASP A 135 2.29 2.95 -6.90
N TYR A 136 1.40 2.08 -6.46
CA TYR A 136 0.67 1.17 -7.34
C TYR A 136 -0.83 1.40 -7.20
N ARG A 137 -1.54 1.53 -8.31
CA ARG A 137 -2.96 1.86 -8.35
C ARG A 137 -3.71 0.87 -9.21
N HIS A 138 -4.89 0.47 -8.75
CA HIS A 138 -5.76 -0.43 -9.47
C HIS A 138 -7.23 -0.03 -9.29
N THR A 139 -7.94 0.14 -10.41
CA THR A 139 -9.37 0.40 -10.41
C THR A 139 -10.12 -0.91 -10.57
N PHE A 140 -11.09 -1.16 -9.73
CA PHE A 140 -11.89 -2.40 -9.70
C PHE A 140 -13.21 -2.21 -10.44
N ASP A 141 -13.26 -2.56 -11.71
CA ASP A 141 -14.43 -2.34 -12.58
C ASP A 141 -15.52 -3.41 -12.47
N ILE A 142 -15.31 -4.47 -11.69
CA ILE A 142 -16.25 -5.59 -11.53
C ILE A 142 -16.42 -5.96 -10.07
N ASP A 143 -17.62 -6.45 -9.74
CA ASP A 143 -17.92 -7.05 -8.44
C ASP A 143 -17.08 -8.32 -8.22
N GLN A 144 -16.26 -8.33 -7.16
CA GLN A 144 -15.35 -9.45 -6.87
C GLN A 144 -14.81 -9.40 -5.44
N THR A 145 -14.29 -10.53 -4.99
CA THR A 145 -13.37 -10.58 -3.85
C THR A 145 -11.95 -10.72 -4.36
N PHE A 146 -11.13 -9.72 -4.10
CA PHE A 146 -9.73 -9.65 -4.52
C PHE A 146 -8.81 -9.97 -3.35
N ASN A 147 -8.11 -11.11 -3.43
CA ASN A 147 -7.14 -11.53 -2.43
C ASN A 147 -5.72 -11.29 -2.96
N TYR A 148 -4.85 -10.77 -2.10
CA TYR A 148 -3.46 -10.47 -2.47
C TYR A 148 -2.50 -10.69 -1.30
N ILE A 149 -1.22 -10.81 -1.63
CA ILE A 149 -0.12 -11.02 -0.70
C ILE A 149 1.03 -10.07 -1.02
N CYS A 150 1.92 -9.90 -0.05
CA CYS A 150 3.28 -9.46 -0.31
C CYS A 150 4.15 -10.71 -0.53
N GLU A 151 4.71 -10.93 -1.71
CA GLU A 151 5.44 -12.17 -2.04
C GLU A 151 6.58 -12.48 -1.06
N PRO A 152 7.48 -11.52 -0.69
CA PRO A 152 8.54 -11.79 0.28
C PRO A 152 8.04 -12.20 1.67
N HIS A 153 6.86 -11.74 2.06
CA HIS A 153 6.32 -11.91 3.41
C HIS A 153 5.06 -12.79 3.47
N ALA A 154 4.71 -13.46 2.38
CA ALA A 154 3.52 -14.31 2.29
C ALA A 154 3.52 -15.42 3.36
N THR A 155 4.67 -16.04 3.61
CA THR A 155 4.82 -17.08 4.65
C THR A 155 4.76 -16.53 6.07
N SER A 156 4.94 -15.23 6.25
CA SER A 156 4.75 -14.51 7.52
C SER A 156 3.31 -14.04 7.73
N GLY A 157 2.43 -14.29 6.75
CA GLY A 157 1.03 -13.93 6.80
C GLY A 157 0.69 -12.54 6.27
N MET A 158 1.60 -11.88 5.55
CA MET A 158 1.32 -10.58 4.95
C MET A 158 0.40 -10.74 3.73
N ALA A 159 -0.89 -10.58 3.97
CA ALA A 159 -1.96 -10.72 3.00
C ALA A 159 -3.01 -9.63 3.17
N GLY A 160 -3.80 -9.40 2.15
CA GLY A 160 -4.94 -8.51 2.20
C GLY A 160 -6.09 -9.00 1.32
N GLN A 161 -7.28 -8.45 1.61
CA GLN A 161 -8.51 -8.73 0.89
C GLN A 161 -9.26 -7.44 0.62
N ILE A 162 -9.72 -7.28 -0.62
CA ILE A 162 -10.62 -6.21 -1.00
C ILE A 162 -11.92 -6.85 -1.50
N VAL A 163 -13.03 -6.46 -0.88
CA VAL A 163 -14.38 -6.81 -1.31
C VAL A 163 -14.91 -5.67 -2.16
N VAL A 164 -15.19 -5.95 -3.42
CA VAL A 164 -15.68 -4.97 -4.40
C VAL A 164 -17.16 -5.24 -4.63
N GLY A 165 -18.00 -4.25 -4.39
CA GLY A 165 -19.45 -4.39 -4.49
C GLY A 165 -20.00 -5.38 -3.46
N GLU A 166 -20.69 -6.42 -3.90
CA GLU A 166 -21.24 -7.49 -3.04
C GLU A 166 -20.23 -8.64 -2.81
N GLY A 167 -19.04 -8.57 -3.43
CA GLY A 167 -17.97 -9.56 -3.26
C GLY A 167 -18.23 -10.89 -3.96
N SER A 168 -18.87 -10.85 -5.11
CA SER A 168 -19.11 -12.07 -5.91
C SER A 168 -17.80 -12.75 -6.29
N ILE A 169 -17.69 -14.05 -6.01
CA ILE A 169 -16.55 -14.85 -6.46
C ILE A 169 -16.78 -15.17 -7.93
N VAL A 170 -16.02 -14.53 -8.82
CA VAL A 170 -15.91 -15.01 -10.21
C VAL A 170 -15.02 -16.24 -10.15
N GLU A 171 -15.63 -17.44 -10.10
CA GLU A 171 -14.87 -18.68 -10.34
C GLU A 171 -14.24 -18.56 -11.74
N PRO A 172 -12.93 -18.80 -11.89
CA PRO A 172 -12.33 -18.86 -13.22
C PRO A 172 -13.07 -19.92 -14.01
N GLU A 173 -13.65 -19.53 -15.15
CA GLU A 173 -14.26 -20.49 -16.07
C GLU A 173 -13.19 -21.54 -16.42
N GLU A 174 -13.37 -22.76 -15.92
CA GLU A 174 -12.60 -23.89 -16.40
C GLU A 174 -12.82 -23.95 -17.92
N GLU A 175 -11.77 -23.76 -18.70
CA GLU A 175 -11.81 -23.99 -20.13
C GLU A 175 -12.40 -25.38 -20.35
N SER A 176 -13.67 -25.40 -20.73
CA SER A 176 -14.37 -26.60 -21.15
C SER A 176 -13.60 -27.20 -22.34
N ASN A 177 -12.74 -28.13 -22.02
CA ASN A 177 -12.07 -28.95 -23.02
C ASN A 177 -13.12 -29.77 -23.72
N ASN A 178 -13.76 -29.19 -24.74
CA ASN A 178 -14.82 -29.75 -25.52
C ASN A 178 -14.26 -30.87 -26.43
N THR A 179 -14.07 -32.03 -25.84
CA THR A 179 -13.83 -33.26 -26.61
C THR A 179 -15.19 -33.73 -27.13
N PRO A 180 -15.43 -33.77 -28.45
CA PRO A 180 -16.70 -34.23 -28.97
C PRO A 180 -16.78 -35.75 -28.88
N GLY A 181 -17.64 -36.23 -28.02
CA GLY A 181 -17.94 -37.67 -28.04
C GLY A 181 -18.65 -38.22 -26.79
N PHE A 182 -19.88 -38.56 -26.97
CA PHE A 182 -20.80 -39.38 -26.20
C PHE A 182 -21.88 -38.70 -25.36
N SER A 183 -23.06 -38.67 -25.99
CA SER A 183 -24.35 -38.40 -25.34
C SER A 183 -24.73 -39.47 -24.33
N ALA A 184 -24.94 -39.10 -23.06
CA ALA A 184 -25.77 -39.86 -22.14
C ALA A 184 -26.55 -38.84 -21.28
N GLY A 185 -27.86 -38.71 -21.56
CA GLY A 185 -28.76 -37.83 -20.83
C GLY A 185 -28.95 -38.27 -19.38
N ILE A 186 -28.79 -37.34 -18.46
CA ILE A 186 -29.34 -37.47 -17.11
C ILE A 186 -30.08 -36.17 -16.82
N ALA A 187 -31.39 -36.29 -16.60
CA ALA A 187 -32.26 -35.19 -16.22
C ALA A 187 -31.94 -34.75 -14.77
N ALA A 188 -31.53 -33.53 -14.58
CA ALA A 188 -31.39 -32.90 -13.26
C ALA A 188 -32.74 -32.27 -12.87
N LEU A 189 -33.33 -32.75 -11.80
CA LEU A 189 -34.52 -32.19 -11.14
C LEU A 189 -34.12 -30.90 -10.41
N ALA A 190 -34.63 -29.76 -10.89
CA ALA A 190 -34.55 -28.51 -10.16
C ALA A 190 -35.56 -28.53 -9.00
N VAL A 191 -35.07 -28.46 -7.77
CA VAL A 191 -35.88 -28.21 -6.57
C VAL A 191 -35.94 -26.70 -6.34
N ILE A 192 -37.07 -26.09 -6.71
CA ILE A 192 -37.39 -24.71 -6.38
C ILE A 192 -37.95 -24.72 -4.97
N GLY A 193 -37.16 -24.25 -3.99
CA GLY A 193 -37.60 -23.97 -2.63
C GLY A 193 -38.19 -22.56 -2.53
N ALA A 194 -39.53 -22.43 -2.64
CA ALA A 194 -40.23 -21.19 -2.36
C ALA A 194 -40.34 -21.00 -0.84
N LEU A 195 -39.65 -20.01 -0.27
CA LEU A 195 -39.83 -19.59 1.12
C LEU A 195 -40.99 -18.59 1.21
N MET A 196 -42.15 -19.01 1.70
CA MET A 196 -43.28 -18.14 2.04
C MET A 196 -43.03 -17.45 3.37
N ILE A 197 -42.85 -16.12 3.37
CA ILE A 197 -42.91 -15.32 4.59
C ILE A 197 -44.37 -14.95 4.90
N ALA A 198 -44.93 -15.62 5.89
CA ALA A 198 -46.27 -15.30 6.41
C ALA A 198 -46.22 -14.04 7.27
N GLY A 199 -46.79 -12.96 6.80
CA GLY A 199 -47.04 -11.76 7.58
C GLY A 199 -48.07 -11.99 8.70
N ARG A 200 -47.64 -11.74 9.95
CA ARG A 200 -48.54 -11.76 11.11
C ARG A 200 -48.87 -10.33 11.51
N ARG A 201 -50.12 -9.92 11.17
CA ARG A 201 -50.75 -8.69 11.65
C ARG A 201 -51.33 -8.99 13.04
N MET A 202 -50.96 -8.22 14.06
CA MET A 202 -51.68 -8.17 15.30
C MET A 202 -52.02 -6.73 15.67
N ARG A 203 -53.18 -6.60 16.21
CA ARG A 203 -53.98 -5.41 16.61
C ARG A 203 -53.25 -4.54 17.63
#